data_06de47b9a901ebb6a944598cd99e6d5a
#
_entry.id   06de47b9a901ebb6a944598cd99e6d5a
#
_cell.length_a   1.000
_cell.length_b   1.000
_cell.length_c   1.000
_cell.angle_alpha   90.00
_cell.angle_beta   90.00
_cell.angle_gamma   90.00
#
_symmetry.space_group_name_H-M   'P 1'
#
loop_
_entity.id
_entity.type
_entity.pdbx_description
1 polymer ?
#
loop_
_entity_poly.entity_id
_entity_poly.type
_entity_poly.pdbx_seq_one_letter_code
_entity_poly.pdbx_strand_id
1 'polypeptide(L)'
;LASRISEYFNFDVGSGAADESIDLDIAGAEVNEVRHFLSGKDLQVFTDGGEYYVPRATDNTITPGNIAVLRQTPYGIGRTAPVMFDQAAGFVQKNGKAVREFIYSDIEDGYKSTSVSILAEHLIDSPKQIAIIKGNFTRPEQYAFFLNSGSTHNGAMAIFHSVRDEKIAGWTQWFTRT
;
A
#
# COMPACT_ATOMS: atom_id res chain seq x y z
N LEU A 1 15.33 -8.64 -2.75
CA LEU A 1 16.45 -8.68 -3.69
C LEU A 1 16.24 -7.66 -4.80
N ALA A 2 17.23 -6.79 -5.07
CA ALA A 2 17.22 -5.87 -6.19
C ALA A 2 18.45 -6.11 -7.06
N SER A 3 18.30 -5.94 -8.38
CA SER A 3 19.38 -6.15 -9.33
C SER A 3 20.45 -5.06 -9.23
N ARG A 4 21.63 -5.36 -9.77
CA ARG A 4 22.73 -4.42 -9.94
C ARG A 4 22.32 -3.21 -10.79
N ILE A 5 22.92 -2.06 -10.56
CA ILE A 5 22.66 -0.85 -11.35
C ILE A 5 23.05 -1.09 -12.82
N SER A 6 22.14 -0.75 -13.72
CA SER A 6 22.26 -0.93 -15.17
C SER A 6 22.31 -2.40 -15.66
N GLU A 7 22.21 -3.37 -14.77
CA GLU A 7 22.23 -4.81 -15.12
C GLU A 7 20.99 -5.50 -14.52
N TYR A 8 19.82 -5.29 -15.12
CA TYR A 8 18.50 -5.68 -14.57
C TYR A 8 18.30 -7.18 -14.27
N PHE A 9 19.17 -8.04 -14.80
CA PHE A 9 19.13 -9.49 -14.57
C PHE A 9 20.31 -10.00 -13.76
N ASN A 10 21.20 -9.11 -13.31
CA ASN A 10 22.32 -9.46 -12.46
C ASN A 10 21.94 -9.24 -10.99
N PHE A 11 21.87 -10.32 -10.22
CA PHE A 11 21.54 -10.36 -8.80
C PHE A 11 22.73 -10.87 -7.97
N ASP A 12 23.93 -10.83 -8.53
CA ASP A 12 25.14 -11.24 -7.80
C ASP A 12 25.42 -10.22 -6.69
N VAL A 13 25.38 -10.70 -5.45
CA VAL A 13 25.66 -9.92 -4.26
C VAL A 13 27.18 -9.92 -4.06
N GLY A 14 27.87 -9.02 -4.70
CA GLY A 14 29.32 -8.93 -4.66
C GLY A 14 29.89 -8.58 -3.28
N SER A 15 30.70 -7.55 -3.21
CA SER A 15 31.37 -7.11 -1.97
C SER A 15 30.60 -6.04 -1.18
N GLY A 16 29.45 -5.61 -1.65
CA GLY A 16 28.63 -4.55 -1.05
C GLY A 16 28.95 -3.14 -1.59
N ALA A 17 29.53 -3.05 -2.80
CA ALA A 17 29.75 -1.77 -3.46
C ALA A 17 28.41 -1.09 -3.80
N ALA A 18 28.43 0.23 -3.96
CA ALA A 18 27.22 1.03 -4.12
C ALA A 18 26.40 0.71 -5.39
N ASP A 19 27.01 0.11 -6.38
CA ASP A 19 26.39 -0.29 -7.65
C ASP A 19 26.00 -1.77 -7.71
N GLU A 20 26.28 -2.52 -6.67
CA GLU A 20 25.99 -3.97 -6.58
C GLU A 20 24.52 -4.25 -6.22
N SER A 21 24.13 -5.51 -6.39
CA SER A 21 22.78 -5.94 -6.06
C SER A 21 22.51 -5.87 -4.56
N ILE A 22 21.24 -5.62 -4.21
CA ILE A 22 20.82 -5.54 -2.82
C ILE A 22 20.10 -6.84 -2.45
N ASP A 23 20.64 -7.53 -1.46
CA ASP A 23 19.98 -8.64 -0.78
C ASP A 23 19.72 -8.25 0.67
N LEU A 24 18.46 -8.25 1.06
CA LEU A 24 18.04 -7.81 2.38
C LEU A 24 16.94 -8.72 2.92
N ASP A 25 17.15 -9.22 4.12
CA ASP A 25 16.13 -9.91 4.88
C ASP A 25 15.36 -8.92 5.76
N ILE A 26 14.04 -9.03 5.71
CA ILE A 26 13.18 -8.27 6.61
C ILE A 26 13.18 -8.98 7.97
N ALA A 27 13.97 -8.47 8.91
CA ALA A 27 14.06 -9.01 10.25
C ALA A 27 12.70 -8.86 10.97
N GLY A 28 12.15 -9.97 11.44
CA GLY A 28 10.90 -10.01 12.20
C GLY A 28 10.78 -11.31 12.99
N ALA A 29 9.89 -11.32 13.99
CA ALA A 29 9.58 -12.52 14.76
C ALA A 29 8.83 -13.60 13.94
N GLU A 30 8.25 -13.20 12.81
CA GLU A 30 7.49 -14.05 11.92
C GLU A 30 8.01 -13.91 10.48
N VAL A 31 7.93 -15.00 9.72
CA VAL A 31 8.23 -14.99 8.28
C VAL A 31 7.03 -14.38 7.56
N ASN A 32 7.21 -13.21 6.99
CA ASN A 32 6.18 -12.49 6.27
C ASN A 32 6.46 -12.50 4.77
N GLU A 33 5.47 -12.90 3.98
CA GLU A 33 5.58 -12.87 2.53
C GLU A 33 5.41 -11.43 2.02
N VAL A 34 6.38 -10.93 1.26
CA VAL A 34 6.23 -9.65 0.56
C VAL A 34 5.21 -9.82 -0.56
N ARG A 35 4.14 -9.04 -0.51
CA ARG A 35 3.03 -9.09 -1.47
C ARG A 35 3.15 -8.02 -2.54
N HIS A 36 3.43 -6.78 -2.13
CA HIS A 36 3.41 -5.65 -3.03
C HIS A 36 4.44 -4.60 -2.65
N PHE A 37 4.90 -3.88 -3.65
CA PHE A 37 5.66 -2.65 -3.52
C PHE A 37 4.85 -1.50 -4.08
N LEU A 38 4.96 -0.33 -3.45
CA LEU A 38 4.34 0.89 -3.95
C LEU A 38 5.30 2.06 -3.79
N SER A 39 5.50 2.80 -4.87
CA SER A 39 6.32 4.01 -4.86
C SER A 39 5.47 5.20 -4.44
N GLY A 40 5.91 5.90 -3.41
CA GLY A 40 5.32 7.13 -2.90
C GLY A 40 6.39 8.16 -2.57
N LYS A 41 6.27 8.82 -1.40
CA LYS A 41 7.36 9.63 -0.84
C LYS A 41 8.60 8.75 -0.64
N ASP A 42 8.40 7.54 -0.13
CA ASP A 42 9.39 6.49 0.03
C ASP A 42 8.93 5.21 -0.66
N LEU A 43 9.79 4.22 -0.77
CA LEU A 43 9.38 2.88 -1.22
C LEU A 43 8.62 2.19 -0.09
N GLN A 44 7.35 1.93 -0.29
CA GLN A 44 6.49 1.21 0.64
C GLN A 44 6.48 -0.27 0.31
N VAL A 45 6.59 -1.11 1.35
CA VAL A 45 6.64 -2.57 1.24
C VAL A 45 5.47 -3.15 2.03
N PHE A 46 4.59 -3.84 1.35
CA PHE A 46 3.42 -4.47 1.95
C PHE A 46 3.63 -5.98 2.04
N THR A 47 3.53 -6.49 3.27
CA THR A 47 3.64 -7.93 3.55
C THR A 47 2.32 -8.46 4.10
N ASP A 48 2.21 -9.76 4.22
CA ASP A 48 1.04 -10.37 4.84
C ASP A 48 1.02 -10.27 6.38
N GLY A 49 2.08 -9.77 7.00
CA GLY A 49 2.18 -9.56 8.46
C GLY A 49 2.40 -8.10 8.87
N GLY A 50 2.50 -7.17 7.94
CA GLY A 50 2.66 -5.76 8.26
C GLY A 50 3.07 -4.89 7.08
N GLU A 51 3.09 -3.59 7.32
CA GLU A 51 3.50 -2.57 6.38
C GLU A 51 4.85 -1.98 6.80
N TYR A 52 5.74 -1.85 5.82
CA TYR A 52 7.10 -1.35 5.97
C TYR A 52 7.36 -0.23 4.98
N TYR A 53 8.40 0.50 5.20
CA TYR A 53 8.95 1.43 4.20
C TYR A 53 10.47 1.39 4.20
N VAL A 54 11.03 1.79 3.07
CA VAL A 54 12.46 2.01 2.89
C VAL A 54 12.67 3.51 2.88
N PRO A 55 13.24 4.10 3.94
CA PRO A 55 13.50 5.54 3.99
C PRO A 55 14.49 5.93 2.89
N ARG A 56 14.35 7.13 2.37
CA ARG A 56 15.36 7.68 1.46
C ARG A 56 16.65 7.87 2.23
N ALA A 57 17.76 7.43 1.64
CA ALA A 57 19.07 7.76 2.16
C ALA A 57 19.31 9.28 2.05
N THR A 58 20.21 9.80 2.87
CA THR A 58 20.59 11.23 2.90
C THR A 58 21.00 11.73 1.52
N ASP A 59 21.65 10.88 0.71
CA ASP A 59 22.09 11.17 -0.65
C ASP A 59 21.08 10.79 -1.73
N ASN A 60 19.84 10.44 -1.33
CA ASN A 60 18.76 9.96 -2.22
C ASN A 60 19.08 8.67 -3.00
N THR A 61 20.21 8.05 -2.77
CA THR A 61 20.61 6.80 -3.44
C THR A 61 20.57 5.64 -2.45
N ILE A 62 19.76 4.62 -2.76
CA ILE A 62 19.69 3.38 -1.98
C ILE A 62 20.84 2.47 -2.47
N THR A 63 21.67 2.04 -1.52
CA THR A 63 22.82 1.15 -1.77
C THR A 63 22.78 -0.04 -0.82
N PRO A 64 23.53 -1.12 -1.10
CA PRO A 64 23.59 -2.27 -0.19
C PRO A 64 24.01 -1.90 1.24
N GLY A 65 24.83 -0.84 1.40
CA GLY A 65 25.35 -0.42 2.71
C GLY A 65 24.44 0.51 3.51
N ASN A 66 23.42 1.13 2.90
CA ASN A 66 22.58 2.12 3.58
C ASN A 66 21.07 1.79 3.56
N ILE A 67 20.68 0.68 2.94
CA ILE A 67 19.28 0.28 2.89
C ILE A 67 18.80 -0.17 4.28
N ALA A 68 17.63 0.33 4.66
CA ALA A 68 16.92 -0.15 5.84
C ALA A 68 15.44 -0.37 5.48
N VAL A 69 14.83 -1.43 6.02
CA VAL A 69 13.39 -1.68 5.90
C VAL A 69 12.80 -1.58 7.30
N LEU A 70 11.97 -0.56 7.50
CA LEU A 70 11.42 -0.23 8.81
C LEU A 70 9.94 -0.60 8.88
N ARG A 71 9.59 -1.45 9.86
CA ARG A 71 8.20 -1.81 10.13
C ARG A 71 7.48 -0.62 10.74
N GLN A 72 6.28 -0.33 10.26
CA GLN A 72 5.44 0.75 10.74
C GLN A 72 4.16 0.25 11.39
N THR A 73 3.46 -0.66 10.73
CA THR A 73 2.16 -1.13 11.21
C THR A 73 2.01 -2.65 11.04
N PRO A 74 1.19 -3.31 11.89
CA PRO A 74 1.10 -4.78 11.95
C PRO A 74 -0.13 -5.36 11.26
N TYR A 75 -0.77 -4.65 10.33
CA TYR A 75 -2.08 -5.09 9.81
C TYR A 75 -2.00 -6.13 8.70
N GLY A 76 -0.98 -6.05 7.87
CA GLY A 76 -0.79 -6.91 6.72
C GLY A 76 -1.80 -6.70 5.58
N ILE A 77 -1.36 -7.03 4.38
CA ILE A 77 -2.17 -6.93 3.17
C ILE A 77 -2.56 -8.31 2.64
N GLY A 78 -3.73 -8.38 1.99
CA GLY A 78 -4.14 -9.54 1.21
C GLY A 78 -3.46 -9.59 -0.16
N ARG A 79 -4.08 -10.30 -1.10
CA ARG A 79 -3.57 -10.41 -2.48
C ARG A 79 -3.89 -9.22 -3.37
N THR A 80 -4.79 -8.36 -2.94
CA THR A 80 -5.23 -7.18 -3.70
C THR A 80 -4.16 -6.11 -3.65
N ALA A 81 -3.69 -5.68 -4.82
CA ALA A 81 -2.64 -4.67 -4.91
C ALA A 81 -3.08 -3.35 -4.27
N PRO A 82 -2.21 -2.69 -3.49
CA PRO A 82 -2.47 -1.36 -2.97
C PRO A 82 -2.47 -0.34 -4.10
N VAL A 83 -3.11 0.79 -3.86
CA VAL A 83 -3.22 1.88 -4.85
C VAL A 83 -2.89 3.21 -4.20
N MET A 84 -2.23 4.11 -4.95
CA MET A 84 -2.02 5.48 -4.48
C MET A 84 -3.33 6.27 -4.60
N PHE A 85 -3.85 6.68 -3.48
CA PHE A 85 -5.06 7.45 -3.34
C PHE A 85 -4.77 8.69 -2.49
N ASP A 86 -4.72 9.84 -3.14
CA ASP A 86 -4.55 11.14 -2.48
C ASP A 86 -3.35 11.19 -1.50
N GLN A 87 -2.14 10.92 -2.00
CA GLN A 87 -0.87 10.88 -1.25
C GLN A 87 -0.74 9.75 -0.21
N ALA A 88 -1.76 8.94 -0.03
CA ALA A 88 -1.73 7.75 0.82
C ALA A 88 -1.79 6.48 -0.04
N ALA A 89 -1.23 5.40 0.45
CA ALA A 89 -1.47 4.09 -0.12
C ALA A 89 -2.74 3.49 0.48
N GLY A 90 -3.78 3.36 -0.33
CA GLY A 90 -5.00 2.64 0.03
C GLY A 90 -4.82 1.15 -0.16
N PHE A 91 -5.12 0.34 0.85
CA PHE A 91 -4.99 -1.11 0.77
C PHE A 91 -6.10 -1.84 1.54
N VAL A 92 -6.34 -3.09 1.15
CA VAL A 92 -7.26 -3.99 1.85
C VAL A 92 -6.48 -4.79 2.87
N GLN A 93 -6.85 -4.69 4.14
CA GLN A 93 -6.25 -5.47 5.22
C GLN A 93 -6.36 -6.98 4.93
N LYS A 94 -5.41 -7.79 5.40
CA LYS A 94 -5.33 -9.24 5.19
C LYS A 94 -6.63 -10.00 5.45
N ASN A 95 -7.42 -9.56 6.43
CA ASN A 95 -8.71 -10.18 6.76
C ASN A 95 -9.82 -9.92 5.71
N GLY A 96 -9.59 -9.05 4.72
CA GLY A 96 -10.55 -8.72 3.68
C GLY A 96 -11.76 -7.90 4.13
N LYS A 97 -11.78 -7.38 5.35
CA LYS A 97 -12.94 -6.68 5.95
C LYS A 97 -12.72 -5.19 6.20
N ALA A 98 -11.51 -4.72 6.07
CA ALA A 98 -11.17 -3.32 6.28
C ALA A 98 -10.32 -2.75 5.16
N VAL A 99 -10.58 -1.52 4.80
CA VAL A 99 -9.75 -0.70 3.93
C VAL A 99 -8.98 0.29 4.79
N ARG A 100 -7.68 0.38 4.56
CA ARG A 100 -6.78 1.27 5.28
C ARG A 100 -6.03 2.20 4.35
N GLU A 101 -5.65 3.34 4.86
CA GLU A 101 -4.69 4.26 4.25
C GLU A 101 -3.36 4.17 4.99
N PHE A 102 -2.28 3.99 4.26
CA PHE A 102 -0.91 4.06 4.77
C PHE A 102 -0.30 5.38 4.31
N ILE A 103 -0.16 6.33 5.24
CA ILE A 103 0.20 7.71 4.98
C ILE A 103 1.37 8.14 5.87
N TYR A 104 2.29 8.92 5.30
CA TYR A 104 3.38 9.51 6.06
C TYR A 104 2.87 10.65 6.96
N SER A 105 3.34 10.67 8.19
CA SER A 105 3.07 11.72 9.19
C SER A 105 4.36 12.45 9.52
N ASP A 106 4.47 13.72 9.16
CA ASP A 106 5.63 14.54 9.50
C ASP A 106 5.79 14.74 11.02
N ILE A 107 4.69 14.63 11.77
CA ILE A 107 4.71 14.78 13.24
C ILE A 107 5.32 13.54 13.89
N GLU A 108 5.03 12.37 13.37
CA GLU A 108 5.50 11.09 13.92
C GLU A 108 6.81 10.62 13.26
N ASP A 109 7.27 11.36 12.25
CA ASP A 109 8.41 11.00 11.39
C ASP A 109 8.34 9.54 10.90
N GLY A 110 7.17 9.16 10.43
CA GLY A 110 6.92 7.79 9.99
C GLY A 110 5.58 7.60 9.32
N TYR A 111 5.31 6.37 8.92
CA TYR A 111 4.04 6.00 8.32
C TYR A 111 3.06 5.48 9.37
N LYS A 112 1.82 5.86 9.22
CA LYS A 112 0.71 5.31 10.01
C LYS A 112 -0.37 4.71 9.12
N SER A 113 -1.10 3.74 9.65
CA SER A 113 -2.21 3.12 8.97
C SER A 113 -3.52 3.44 9.67
N THR A 114 -4.42 4.11 8.96
CA THR A 114 -5.73 4.50 9.46
C THR A 114 -6.82 3.75 8.72
N SER A 115 -7.81 3.20 9.45
CA SER A 115 -8.97 2.58 8.80
C SER A 115 -9.90 3.67 8.27
N VAL A 116 -10.13 3.67 6.94
CA VAL A 116 -11.08 4.57 6.28
C VAL A 116 -12.45 3.95 6.13
N SER A 117 -12.58 2.65 6.38
CA SER A 117 -13.83 1.91 6.30
C SER A 117 -14.46 1.60 7.65
N ILE A 118 -14.00 2.20 8.76
CA ILE A 118 -14.45 1.83 10.12
C ILE A 118 -15.97 1.90 10.32
N LEU A 119 -16.65 2.83 9.66
CA LEU A 119 -18.12 2.95 9.70
C LEU A 119 -18.82 2.22 8.54
N ALA A 120 -18.04 1.63 7.62
CA ALA A 120 -18.52 1.00 6.40
C ALA A 120 -17.96 -0.42 6.18
N GLU A 121 -17.48 -1.06 7.23
CA GLU A 121 -16.92 -2.42 7.16
C GLU A 121 -17.91 -3.44 6.60
N HIS A 122 -19.21 -3.21 6.82
CA HIS A 122 -20.27 -4.04 6.25
C HIS A 122 -20.36 -4.02 4.74
N LEU A 123 -19.74 -3.02 4.06
CA LEU A 123 -19.68 -2.92 2.60
C LEU A 123 -18.46 -3.62 2.01
N ILE A 124 -17.51 -4.02 2.85
CA ILE A 124 -16.22 -4.60 2.43
C ILE A 124 -16.26 -6.11 2.64
N ASP A 125 -16.13 -6.85 1.56
CA ASP A 125 -16.14 -8.32 1.60
C ASP A 125 -15.11 -8.92 0.65
N SER A 126 -13.88 -9.02 1.16
CA SER A 126 -12.73 -9.60 0.44
C SER A 126 -12.57 -9.02 -0.97
N PRO A 127 -12.34 -7.71 -1.13
CA PRO A 127 -12.14 -7.11 -2.43
C PRO A 127 -10.97 -7.78 -3.16
N LYS A 128 -11.17 -8.11 -4.43
CA LYS A 128 -10.15 -8.73 -5.29
C LYS A 128 -9.47 -7.74 -6.23
N GLN A 129 -10.05 -6.57 -6.40
CA GLN A 129 -9.53 -5.53 -7.28
C GLN A 129 -9.90 -4.16 -6.75
N ILE A 130 -8.97 -3.22 -6.92
CA ILE A 130 -9.18 -1.80 -6.64
C ILE A 130 -8.94 -1.01 -7.92
N ALA A 131 -9.82 -0.07 -8.22
CA ALA A 131 -9.64 0.91 -9.29
C ALA A 131 -9.86 2.31 -8.74
N ILE A 132 -9.17 3.31 -9.31
CA ILE A 132 -9.25 4.69 -8.85
C ILE A 132 -9.63 5.62 -10.00
N ILE A 133 -10.47 6.59 -9.68
CA ILE A 133 -10.64 7.80 -10.48
C ILE A 133 -10.05 8.94 -9.66
N LYS A 134 -8.97 9.52 -10.17
CA LYS A 134 -8.30 10.67 -9.53
C LYS A 134 -9.07 11.95 -9.83
N GLY A 135 -9.14 12.81 -8.85
CA GLY A 135 -9.64 14.18 -9.04
C GLY A 135 -8.78 14.97 -10.01
N ASN A 136 -9.36 16.02 -10.56
CA ASN A 136 -8.67 17.02 -11.39
C ASN A 136 -9.07 18.42 -10.93
N PHE A 137 -8.52 19.44 -11.59
CA PHE A 137 -8.79 20.85 -11.24
C PHE A 137 -10.29 21.23 -11.26
N THR A 138 -11.07 20.61 -12.13
CA THR A 138 -12.52 20.89 -12.27
C THR A 138 -13.37 20.04 -11.32
N ARG A 139 -12.87 18.86 -10.98
CA ARG A 139 -13.53 17.90 -10.08
C ARG A 139 -12.50 17.38 -9.09
N PRO A 140 -12.43 17.96 -7.89
CA PRO A 140 -11.44 17.56 -6.89
C PRO A 140 -11.74 16.18 -6.26
N GLU A 141 -12.95 15.66 -6.49
CA GLU A 141 -13.38 14.40 -5.91
C GLU A 141 -12.56 13.21 -6.43
N GLN A 142 -12.17 12.36 -5.54
CA GLN A 142 -11.53 11.10 -5.84
C GLN A 142 -12.45 9.93 -5.49
N TYR A 143 -12.40 8.90 -6.31
CA TYR A 143 -13.19 7.68 -6.10
C TYR A 143 -12.27 6.47 -6.14
N ALA A 144 -12.39 5.61 -5.13
CA ALA A 144 -11.81 4.28 -5.14
C ALA A 144 -12.92 3.22 -5.17
N PHE A 145 -12.83 2.31 -6.11
CA PHE A 145 -13.80 1.24 -6.35
C PHE A 145 -13.18 -0.08 -5.90
N PHE A 146 -13.85 -0.76 -4.99
CA PHE A 146 -13.43 -2.04 -4.44
C PHE A 146 -14.40 -3.12 -4.92
N LEU A 147 -13.94 -3.98 -5.83
CA LEU A 147 -14.76 -5.09 -6.34
C LEU A 147 -14.71 -6.25 -5.35
N ASN A 148 -15.81 -6.46 -4.64
CA ASN A 148 -15.94 -7.53 -3.66
C ASN A 148 -16.01 -8.92 -4.31
N SER A 149 -15.45 -9.91 -3.64
CA SER A 149 -15.46 -11.33 -4.05
C SER A 149 -15.84 -12.29 -2.92
N GLY A 150 -16.11 -11.78 -1.74
CA GLY A 150 -16.59 -12.59 -0.61
C GLY A 150 -18.02 -13.08 -0.82
N SER A 151 -18.44 -14.03 -0.01
CA SER A 151 -19.74 -14.71 -0.18
C SER A 151 -20.96 -13.81 0.02
N THR A 152 -20.81 -12.74 0.81
CA THR A 152 -21.92 -11.84 1.14
C THR A 152 -22.16 -10.79 0.06
N HIS A 153 -21.10 -10.28 -0.57
CA HIS A 153 -21.18 -9.17 -1.52
C HIS A 153 -20.48 -9.48 -2.85
N ASN A 154 -20.50 -10.73 -3.28
CA ASN A 154 -19.83 -11.12 -4.52
C ASN A 154 -20.36 -10.33 -5.72
N GLY A 155 -19.44 -9.68 -6.45
CA GLY A 155 -19.78 -8.85 -7.61
C GLY A 155 -20.28 -7.45 -7.27
N ALA A 156 -20.56 -7.13 -6.01
CA ALA A 156 -20.86 -5.76 -5.59
C ALA A 156 -19.58 -4.93 -5.49
N MET A 157 -19.69 -3.64 -5.79
CA MET A 157 -18.60 -2.69 -5.62
C MET A 157 -18.87 -1.79 -4.42
N ALA A 158 -17.95 -1.78 -3.45
CA ALA A 158 -17.88 -0.73 -2.47
C ALA A 158 -17.11 0.46 -3.07
N ILE A 159 -17.64 1.66 -2.92
CA ILE A 159 -17.06 2.86 -3.50
C ILE A 159 -16.76 3.84 -2.38
N PHE A 160 -15.48 4.20 -2.28
CA PHE A 160 -15.01 5.25 -1.39
C PHE A 160 -14.90 6.55 -2.18
N HIS A 161 -15.52 7.58 -1.68
CA HIS A 161 -15.44 8.94 -2.19
C HIS A 161 -14.72 9.81 -1.16
N SER A 162 -13.75 10.59 -1.60
CA SER A 162 -13.02 11.51 -0.73
C SER A 162 -12.71 12.84 -1.42
N VAL A 163 -12.83 13.92 -0.65
CA VAL A 163 -12.27 15.24 -0.93
C VAL A 163 -11.48 15.62 0.32
N ARG A 164 -10.19 15.30 0.32
CA ARG A 164 -9.35 15.39 1.52
C ARG A 164 -9.25 16.82 2.05
N ASP A 165 -9.07 17.79 1.17
CA ASP A 165 -8.94 19.21 1.53
C ASP A 165 -10.20 19.74 2.24
N GLU A 166 -11.36 19.22 1.87
CA GLU A 166 -12.66 19.56 2.49
C GLU A 166 -13.02 18.65 3.66
N LYS A 167 -12.17 17.66 3.98
CA LYS A 167 -12.41 16.64 5.01
C LYS A 167 -13.72 15.86 4.81
N ILE A 168 -14.11 15.70 3.55
CA ILE A 168 -15.29 14.92 3.16
C ILE A 168 -14.84 13.52 2.79
N ALA A 169 -15.47 12.51 3.39
CA ALA A 169 -15.30 11.12 3.03
C ALA A 169 -16.62 10.37 3.17
N GLY A 170 -16.91 9.48 2.23
CA GLY A 170 -18.15 8.72 2.24
C GLY A 170 -18.00 7.39 1.54
N TRP A 171 -18.87 6.47 1.90
CA TRP A 171 -18.96 5.15 1.30
C TRP A 171 -20.33 4.92 0.69
N THR A 172 -20.36 4.23 -0.47
CA THR A 172 -21.59 3.74 -1.10
C THR A 172 -21.34 2.37 -1.70
N GLN A 173 -22.42 1.70 -2.08
CA GLN A 173 -22.35 0.38 -2.70
C GLN A 173 -23.13 0.36 -4.01
N TRP A 174 -22.52 -0.26 -5.03
CA TRP A 174 -23.17 -0.53 -6.31
C TRP A 174 -23.30 -2.03 -6.51
N PHE A 175 -24.46 -2.43 -7.00
CA PHE A 175 -24.74 -3.80 -7.37
C PHE A 175 -24.85 -3.90 -8.89
N THR A 176 -24.20 -4.90 -9.46
CA THR A 176 -24.47 -5.30 -10.82
C THR A 176 -25.69 -6.25 -10.77
N ARG A 177 -26.77 -5.86 -11.38
CA ARG A 177 -27.92 -6.76 -11.54
C ARG A 177 -27.57 -7.75 -12.64
N THR A 178 -27.45 -9.01 -12.29
CA THR A 178 -27.47 -10.14 -13.25
C THR A 178 -28.90 -10.46 -13.62
#